data_7dae7d9a54bf5f8bec043a2e412af000
#
_entry.id   7dae7d9a54bf5f8bec043a2e412af000
#
_cell.length_a   1.000
_cell.length_b   1.000
_cell.length_c   1.000
_cell.angle_alpha   90.00
_cell.angle_beta   90.00
_cell.angle_gamma   90.00
#
_symmetry.space_group_name_H-M   'P 1'
#
loop_
_entity.id
_entity.type
_entity.pdbx_description
1 polymer ?
#
loop_
_entity_poly.entity_id
_entity_poly.type
_entity_poly.pdbx_seq_one_letter_code
_entity_poly.pdbx_strand_id
1 'polypeptide(L)'
;VVDQKSYNEAKTEIDAYRASVENEGLGTYLLIDEWKHPEPIREQLMQLHADKKAPLEGCVFIGDVPIAMVRDAHHLTSAFKMSPKADWKQSSVPSDRYYDDFDLKFNYIKQDSDIVDYHYVSLSPEGEQYIMPDIYSSRIRPIQVEGMDKYQQIRDYLKKVVAEKQSNNVLDQLT
;
A
#
# COMPACT_ATOMS: atom_id res chain seq x y z
N VAL A 1 1.69 -6.01 4.80
CA VAL A 1 1.38 -6.79 3.59
C VAL A 1 2.62 -6.88 2.74
N VAL A 2 3.05 -8.06 2.37
CA VAL A 2 4.26 -8.26 1.58
C VAL A 2 4.04 -9.38 0.56
N ASP A 3 4.61 -9.23 -0.64
CA ASP A 3 4.61 -10.34 -1.59
C ASP A 3 5.60 -11.44 -1.15
N GLN A 4 5.27 -12.70 -1.47
CA GLN A 4 6.02 -13.88 -1.02
C GLN A 4 7.50 -13.83 -1.40
N LYS A 5 7.82 -13.30 -2.58
CA LYS A 5 9.20 -13.25 -3.05
C LYS A 5 10.01 -12.19 -2.32
N SER A 6 9.46 -10.98 -2.15
CA SER A 6 10.07 -9.93 -1.33
C SER A 6 10.28 -10.37 0.11
N TYR A 7 9.32 -11.10 0.69
CA TYR A 7 9.51 -11.66 2.02
C TYR A 7 10.67 -12.66 2.08
N ASN A 8 10.75 -13.59 1.14
CA ASN A 8 11.83 -14.56 1.12
C ASN A 8 13.22 -13.90 0.99
N GLU A 9 13.33 -12.86 0.17
CA GLU A 9 14.58 -12.17 -0.13
C GLU A 9 15.01 -11.14 0.93
N ALA A 10 14.08 -10.63 1.71
CA ALA A 10 14.34 -9.58 2.72
C ALA A 10 13.74 -9.91 4.10
N LYS A 11 13.57 -11.21 4.41
CA LYS A 11 12.92 -11.68 5.64
C LYS A 11 13.52 -11.08 6.90
N THR A 12 14.85 -11.08 7.01
CA THR A 12 15.55 -10.58 8.19
C THR A 12 15.24 -9.10 8.45
N GLU A 13 15.24 -8.29 7.42
CA GLU A 13 14.99 -6.85 7.51
C GLU A 13 13.51 -6.55 7.76
N ILE A 14 12.61 -7.33 7.17
CA ILE A 14 11.16 -7.22 7.43
C ILE A 14 10.85 -7.58 8.88
N ASP A 15 11.42 -8.67 9.39
CA ASP A 15 11.24 -9.09 10.78
C ASP A 15 11.84 -8.05 11.76
N ALA A 16 13.00 -7.48 11.45
CA ALA A 16 13.60 -6.40 12.24
C ALA A 16 12.75 -5.12 12.22
N TYR A 17 12.18 -4.76 11.07
CA TYR A 17 11.26 -3.64 10.97
C TYR A 17 10.00 -3.87 11.81
N ARG A 18 9.40 -5.06 11.75
CA ARG A 18 8.27 -5.42 12.62
C ARG A 18 8.62 -5.26 14.10
N ALA A 19 9.73 -5.84 14.52
CA ALA A 19 10.18 -5.74 15.90
C ALA A 19 10.40 -4.27 16.33
N SER A 20 10.87 -3.40 15.43
CA SER A 20 11.01 -1.97 15.72
C SER A 20 9.67 -1.27 15.93
N VAL A 21 8.64 -1.66 15.19
CA VAL A 21 7.27 -1.15 15.37
C VAL A 21 6.65 -1.68 16.67
N GLU A 22 6.86 -2.96 16.98
CA GLU A 22 6.36 -3.58 18.20
C GLU A 22 7.01 -2.97 19.47
N ASN A 23 8.27 -2.57 19.38
CA ASN A 23 8.96 -1.86 20.47
C ASN A 23 8.39 -0.46 20.75
N GLU A 24 7.65 0.13 19.80
CA GLU A 24 6.89 1.38 19.99
C GLU A 24 5.51 1.15 20.63
N GLY A 25 5.17 -0.09 20.96
CA GLY A 25 3.92 -0.45 21.63
C GLY A 25 2.77 -0.84 20.70
N LEU A 26 3.03 -0.98 19.40
CA LEU A 26 2.04 -1.41 18.41
C LEU A 26 2.10 -2.94 18.20
N GLY A 27 0.95 -3.58 18.02
CA GLY A 27 0.88 -4.95 17.55
C GLY A 27 1.04 -5.02 16.02
N THR A 28 1.65 -6.07 15.49
CA THR A 28 1.80 -6.22 14.04
C THR A 28 1.21 -7.53 13.51
N TYR A 29 0.55 -7.43 12.37
CA TYR A 29 0.16 -8.57 11.54
C TYR A 29 1.07 -8.63 10.32
N LEU A 30 1.48 -9.83 9.93
CA LEU A 30 2.27 -10.06 8.72
C LEU A 30 1.44 -10.90 7.74
N LEU A 31 0.96 -10.25 6.68
CA LEU A 31 0.22 -10.88 5.60
C LEU A 31 1.16 -11.13 4.43
N ILE A 32 1.35 -12.40 4.08
CA ILE A 32 2.28 -12.85 3.03
C ILE A 32 1.52 -13.71 2.05
N ASP A 33 1.58 -13.39 0.78
CA ASP A 33 1.03 -14.22 -0.29
C ASP A 33 1.64 -13.82 -1.66
N GLU A 34 1.38 -14.64 -2.69
CA GLU A 34 1.56 -14.28 -4.10
C GLU A 34 0.40 -13.40 -4.59
N TRP A 35 0.23 -12.24 -4.01
CA TRP A 35 -0.91 -11.35 -4.25
C TRP A 35 -1.19 -11.15 -5.75
N LYS A 36 -2.19 -11.83 -6.27
CA LYS A 36 -2.58 -11.74 -7.70
C LYS A 36 -3.72 -10.75 -7.95
N HIS A 37 -4.39 -10.32 -6.89
CA HIS A 37 -5.55 -9.43 -6.99
C HIS A 37 -5.62 -8.50 -5.77
N PRO A 38 -6.07 -7.24 -5.91
CA PRO A 38 -6.13 -6.30 -4.81
C PRO A 38 -7.25 -6.60 -3.79
N GLU A 39 -8.35 -7.22 -4.22
CA GLU A 39 -9.55 -7.42 -3.40
C GLU A 39 -9.31 -8.27 -2.14
N PRO A 40 -8.62 -9.44 -2.19
CA PRO A 40 -8.36 -10.22 -0.99
C PRO A 40 -7.53 -9.48 0.06
N ILE A 41 -6.63 -8.57 -0.38
CA ILE A 41 -5.87 -7.73 0.54
C ILE A 41 -6.81 -6.75 1.25
N ARG A 42 -7.64 -6.03 0.49
CA ARG A 42 -8.61 -5.08 1.03
C ARG A 42 -9.53 -5.76 2.04
N GLU A 43 -10.08 -6.92 1.72
CA GLU A 43 -10.97 -7.68 2.60
C GLU A 43 -10.29 -8.06 3.92
N GLN A 44 -9.03 -8.51 3.89
CA GLN A 44 -8.27 -8.82 5.10
C GLN A 44 -8.01 -7.57 5.94
N LEU A 45 -7.67 -6.44 5.34
CA LEU A 45 -7.47 -5.18 6.06
C LEU A 45 -8.76 -4.71 6.73
N MET A 46 -9.90 -4.78 6.03
CA MET A 46 -11.22 -4.47 6.58
C MET A 46 -11.58 -5.38 7.77
N GLN A 47 -11.30 -6.68 7.65
CA GLN A 47 -11.54 -7.64 8.74
C GLN A 47 -10.69 -7.32 9.98
N LEU A 48 -9.41 -7.00 9.79
CA LEU A 48 -8.53 -6.62 10.88
C LEU A 48 -8.92 -5.28 11.51
N HIS A 49 -9.38 -4.31 10.71
CA HIS A 49 -9.87 -3.03 11.21
C HIS A 49 -11.17 -3.19 12.01
N ALA A 50 -12.03 -4.12 11.64
CA ALA A 50 -13.29 -4.38 12.33
C ALA A 50 -13.13 -5.07 13.71
N ASP A 51 -11.92 -5.49 14.10
CA ASP A 51 -11.66 -6.05 15.43
C ASP A 51 -11.78 -4.95 16.49
N LYS A 52 -12.83 -5.05 17.32
CA LYS A 52 -13.12 -4.07 18.38
C LYS A 52 -12.08 -4.03 19.50
N LYS A 53 -11.26 -5.05 19.66
CA LYS A 53 -10.26 -5.13 20.74
C LYS A 53 -8.92 -4.53 20.33
N ALA A 54 -8.54 -4.72 19.07
CA ALA A 54 -7.29 -4.26 18.51
C ALA A 54 -7.51 -3.91 17.02
N PRO A 55 -8.25 -2.81 16.72
CA PRO A 55 -8.50 -2.44 15.35
C PRO A 55 -7.19 -2.11 14.64
N LEU A 56 -7.09 -2.51 13.37
CA LEU A 56 -5.96 -2.13 12.54
C LEU A 56 -5.94 -0.61 12.36
N GLU A 57 -4.80 0.02 12.63
CA GLU A 57 -4.62 1.47 12.50
C GLU A 57 -3.87 1.86 11.23
N GLY A 58 -3.07 0.95 10.67
CA GLY A 58 -2.29 1.24 9.49
C GLY A 58 -1.72 0.02 8.81
N CYS A 59 -1.23 0.22 7.58
CA CYS A 59 -0.70 -0.85 6.75
C CYS A 59 0.50 -0.37 5.93
N VAL A 60 1.50 -1.23 5.80
CA VAL A 60 2.66 -1.02 4.92
C VAL A 60 2.68 -2.11 3.86
N PHE A 61 2.68 -1.71 2.58
CA PHE A 61 2.83 -2.61 1.44
C PHE A 61 4.30 -2.71 1.05
N ILE A 62 4.86 -3.91 1.00
CA ILE A 62 6.28 -4.13 0.69
C ILE A 62 6.40 -5.01 -0.54
N GLY A 63 7.13 -4.53 -1.55
CA GLY A 63 7.41 -5.25 -2.79
C GLY A 63 6.31 -5.16 -3.84
N ASP A 64 6.09 -6.28 -4.55
CA ASP A 64 5.17 -6.37 -5.69
C ASP A 64 3.72 -6.65 -5.23
N VAL A 65 3.20 -5.79 -4.38
CA VAL A 65 1.80 -5.83 -3.97
C VAL A 65 0.94 -5.11 -5.01
N PRO A 66 -0.20 -5.66 -5.44
CA PRO A 66 -1.09 -5.04 -6.42
C PRO A 66 -1.33 -3.55 -6.20
N ILE A 67 -1.41 -2.80 -7.29
CA ILE A 67 -1.69 -1.36 -7.28
C ILE A 67 -3.05 -1.13 -7.92
N ALA A 68 -3.95 -0.54 -7.14
CA ALA A 68 -5.23 -0.11 -7.67
C ALA A 68 -5.04 1.15 -8.52
N MET A 69 -5.40 1.05 -9.80
CA MET A 69 -5.42 2.14 -10.77
C MET A 69 -6.84 2.69 -10.82
N VAL A 70 -7.11 3.74 -10.07
CA VAL A 70 -8.46 4.28 -9.90
C VAL A 70 -8.82 5.17 -11.07
N ARG A 71 -9.92 4.83 -11.74
CA ARG A 71 -10.51 5.58 -12.84
C ARG A 71 -11.75 6.36 -12.36
N ASP A 72 -12.07 7.43 -13.07
CA ASP A 72 -13.26 8.28 -12.84
C ASP A 72 -13.30 8.91 -11.43
N ALA A 73 -12.14 9.12 -10.84
CA ALA A 73 -11.97 9.66 -9.50
C ALA A 73 -11.48 11.11 -9.50
N HIS A 74 -12.03 11.96 -10.36
CA HIS A 74 -11.58 13.36 -10.49
C HIS A 74 -11.64 14.14 -9.17
N HIS A 75 -12.60 13.80 -8.32
CA HIS A 75 -12.78 14.42 -7.01
C HIS A 75 -11.86 13.85 -5.92
N LEU A 76 -11.22 12.70 -6.18
CA LEU A 76 -10.19 12.13 -5.33
C LEU A 76 -8.77 12.63 -5.68
N THR A 77 -8.65 13.31 -6.82
CA THR A 77 -7.39 13.88 -7.28
C THR A 77 -7.60 15.37 -7.54
N SER A 78 -7.02 16.22 -6.77
CA SER A 78 -7.26 17.67 -6.86
C SER A 78 -6.79 18.35 -8.15
N ALA A 79 -6.11 17.66 -9.08
CA ALA A 79 -5.32 18.31 -10.10
C ALA A 79 -5.74 18.09 -11.56
N PHE A 80 -6.44 17.01 -11.92
CA PHE A 80 -6.63 16.69 -13.33
C PHE A 80 -8.05 16.23 -13.66
N LYS A 81 -8.68 16.88 -14.63
CA LYS A 81 -9.84 16.31 -15.31
C LYS A 81 -9.35 15.20 -16.25
N MET A 82 -9.49 13.98 -15.84
CA MET A 82 -9.22 12.84 -16.72
C MET A 82 -10.42 12.63 -17.64
N SER A 83 -10.15 12.60 -18.95
CA SER A 83 -11.20 12.32 -19.90
C SER A 83 -11.62 10.85 -19.81
N PRO A 84 -12.91 10.52 -19.63
CA PRO A 84 -13.37 9.14 -19.65
C PRO A 84 -13.20 8.46 -21.03
N LYS A 85 -12.92 9.24 -22.06
CA LYS A 85 -12.61 8.75 -23.42
C LYS A 85 -11.13 8.44 -23.62
N ALA A 86 -10.26 8.85 -22.69
CA ALA A 86 -8.85 8.54 -22.76
C ALA A 86 -8.58 7.05 -22.50
N ASP A 87 -7.44 6.56 -22.96
CA ASP A 87 -6.98 5.21 -22.66
C ASP A 87 -6.89 4.97 -21.14
N TRP A 88 -7.04 3.73 -20.72
CA TRP A 88 -6.99 3.33 -19.30
C TRP A 88 -5.74 3.82 -18.59
N LYS A 89 -4.58 3.74 -19.23
CA LYS A 89 -3.29 4.21 -18.69
C LYS A 89 -3.25 5.72 -18.50
N GLN A 90 -4.00 6.47 -19.32
CA GLN A 90 -4.05 7.94 -19.27
C GLN A 90 -5.17 8.46 -18.38
N SER A 91 -6.20 7.64 -18.12
CA SER A 91 -7.39 8.04 -17.37
C SER A 91 -7.47 7.47 -15.97
N SER A 92 -6.41 6.80 -15.50
CA SER A 92 -6.36 6.18 -14.17
C SER A 92 -5.15 6.67 -13.40
N VAL A 93 -5.27 6.74 -12.09
CA VAL A 93 -4.17 7.09 -11.17
C VAL A 93 -3.95 5.96 -10.18
N PRO A 94 -2.68 5.64 -9.83
CA PRO A 94 -2.40 4.73 -8.74
C PRO A 94 -2.87 5.34 -7.42
N SER A 95 -3.60 4.57 -6.61
CA SER A 95 -4.08 5.07 -5.33
C SER A 95 -4.24 3.96 -4.31
N ASP A 96 -3.59 4.11 -3.17
CA ASP A 96 -3.77 3.24 -2.02
C ASP A 96 -5.06 3.55 -1.23
N ARG A 97 -5.84 4.59 -1.65
CA ARG A 97 -7.22 4.81 -1.15
C ARG A 97 -8.12 3.60 -1.34
N TYR A 98 -7.82 2.76 -2.31
CA TYR A 98 -8.46 1.46 -2.48
C TYR A 98 -8.30 0.56 -1.24
N TYR A 99 -7.19 0.67 -0.52
CA TYR A 99 -6.84 -0.21 0.59
C TYR A 99 -7.09 0.38 1.97
N ASP A 100 -7.14 1.70 2.09
CA ASP A 100 -7.14 2.39 3.37
C ASP A 100 -8.39 3.22 3.65
N ASP A 101 -9.29 3.34 2.67
CA ASP A 101 -10.58 4.00 2.79
C ASP A 101 -11.69 2.96 2.49
N PHE A 102 -12.34 2.48 3.53
CA PHE A 102 -13.24 1.33 3.45
C PHE A 102 -14.66 1.71 3.06
N ASP A 103 -15.04 2.97 3.20
CA ASP A 103 -16.34 3.51 2.79
C ASP A 103 -16.44 3.75 1.29
N LEU A 104 -15.30 3.91 0.62
CA LEU A 104 -15.25 3.96 -0.84
C LEU A 104 -15.60 2.59 -1.43
N LYS A 105 -16.50 2.56 -2.40
CA LYS A 105 -16.84 1.36 -3.17
C LYS A 105 -16.21 1.40 -4.54
N PHE A 106 -15.65 0.30 -4.96
CA PHE A 106 -14.98 0.18 -6.25
C PHE A 106 -15.55 -0.97 -7.07
N ASN A 107 -15.64 -0.74 -8.38
CA ASN A 107 -15.96 -1.78 -9.35
C ASN A 107 -14.66 -2.19 -10.05
N TYR A 108 -14.31 -3.47 -9.96
CA TYR A 108 -13.16 -4.01 -10.68
C TYR A 108 -13.40 -4.02 -12.18
N ILE A 109 -12.42 -3.63 -12.96
CA ILE A 109 -12.51 -3.56 -14.41
C ILE A 109 -11.63 -4.63 -15.05
N LYS A 110 -10.33 -4.56 -14.84
CA LYS A 110 -9.35 -5.50 -15.42
C LYS A 110 -7.96 -5.34 -14.82
N GLN A 111 -7.12 -6.34 -15.02
CA GLN A 111 -5.68 -6.25 -14.82
C GLN A 111 -4.99 -5.64 -16.07
N ASP A 112 -3.91 -4.92 -15.89
CA ASP A 112 -3.09 -4.43 -17.01
C ASP A 112 -2.37 -5.61 -17.71
N SER A 113 -2.28 -5.56 -19.03
CA SER A 113 -1.64 -6.61 -19.82
C SER A 113 -0.11 -6.54 -19.78
N ASP A 114 0.46 -5.36 -19.57
CA ASP A 114 1.91 -5.12 -19.66
C ASP A 114 2.53 -4.98 -18.26
N ILE A 115 1.78 -4.42 -17.31
CA ILE A 115 2.21 -4.21 -15.93
C ILE A 115 1.28 -5.00 -15.02
N VAL A 116 1.62 -6.25 -14.78
CA VAL A 116 0.78 -7.23 -14.08
C VAL A 116 0.33 -6.82 -12.68
N ASP A 117 1.04 -5.90 -12.03
CA ASP A 117 0.67 -5.40 -10.71
C ASP A 117 -0.42 -4.31 -10.76
N TYR A 118 -0.76 -3.79 -11.95
CA TYR A 118 -1.76 -2.75 -12.12
C TYR A 118 -3.14 -3.34 -12.34
N HIS A 119 -4.07 -2.96 -11.47
CA HIS A 119 -5.46 -3.39 -11.50
C HIS A 119 -6.39 -2.19 -11.61
N TYR A 120 -7.06 -2.06 -12.73
CA TYR A 120 -7.98 -0.95 -12.98
C TYR A 120 -9.30 -1.16 -12.24
N VAL A 121 -9.69 -0.15 -11.51
CA VAL A 121 -10.94 -0.06 -10.78
C VAL A 121 -11.60 1.28 -11.05
N SER A 122 -12.93 1.35 -11.00
CA SER A 122 -13.65 2.62 -11.01
C SER A 122 -14.32 2.86 -9.67
N LEU A 123 -14.34 4.11 -9.21
CA LEU A 123 -15.13 4.48 -8.04
C LEU A 123 -16.62 4.29 -8.37
N SER A 124 -17.32 3.58 -7.49
CA SER A 124 -18.76 3.36 -7.61
C SER A 124 -19.53 4.59 -7.11
N PRO A 125 -20.57 5.05 -7.83
CA PRO A 125 -21.43 6.12 -7.34
C PRO A 125 -22.29 5.72 -6.14
N GLU A 126 -22.35 4.42 -5.80
CA GLU A 126 -23.13 3.89 -4.68
C GLU A 126 -22.39 3.99 -3.33
N GLY A 127 -21.09 4.32 -3.34
CA GLY A 127 -20.27 4.52 -2.15
C GLY A 127 -20.11 5.99 -1.79
N GLU A 128 -19.36 6.24 -0.74
CA GLU A 128 -18.90 7.58 -0.40
C GLU A 128 -18.13 8.22 -1.55
N GLN A 129 -18.18 9.53 -1.66
CA GLN A 129 -17.57 10.29 -2.76
C GLN A 129 -16.50 11.26 -2.26
N TYR A 130 -16.06 11.13 -1.02
CA TYR A 130 -14.96 11.89 -0.42
C TYR A 130 -13.99 10.96 0.26
N ILE A 131 -12.75 11.42 0.38
CA ILE A 131 -11.66 10.66 1.00
C ILE A 131 -11.73 10.85 2.51
N MET A 132 -11.94 9.76 3.23
CA MET A 132 -11.85 9.68 4.69
C MET A 132 -11.17 8.37 5.09
N PRO A 133 -9.84 8.28 5.01
CA PRO A 133 -9.14 7.04 5.28
C PRO A 133 -9.42 6.50 6.68
N ASP A 134 -9.74 5.21 6.77
CA ASP A 134 -9.98 4.50 8.02
C ASP A 134 -8.66 4.09 8.69
N ILE A 135 -7.63 3.86 7.88
CA ILE A 135 -6.30 3.45 8.34
C ILE A 135 -5.21 4.24 7.61
N TYR A 136 -4.01 4.30 8.19
CA TYR A 136 -2.84 4.81 7.49
C TYR A 136 -2.31 3.78 6.48
N SER A 137 -1.83 4.25 5.32
CA SER A 137 -1.16 3.39 4.37
C SER A 137 0.17 3.97 3.89
N SER A 138 1.12 3.08 3.62
CA SER A 138 2.36 3.44 2.95
C SER A 138 2.87 2.29 2.09
N ARG A 139 3.76 2.60 1.12
CA ARG A 139 4.25 1.60 0.19
C ARG A 139 5.77 1.68 0.05
N ILE A 140 6.43 0.54 0.25
CA ILE A 140 7.85 0.33 0.01
C ILE A 140 7.97 -0.49 -1.27
N ARG A 141 8.04 0.20 -2.39
CA ARG A 141 8.21 -0.43 -3.70
C ARG A 141 9.47 0.11 -4.37
N PRO A 142 10.49 -0.76 -4.58
CA PRO A 142 11.69 -0.34 -5.28
C PRO A 142 11.37 -0.02 -6.74
N ILE A 143 12.07 0.95 -7.29
CA ILE A 143 12.02 1.23 -8.72
C ILE A 143 13.03 0.34 -9.46
N GLN A 144 12.68 -0.04 -10.69
CA GLN A 144 13.64 -0.74 -11.56
C GLN A 144 14.74 0.24 -11.96
N VAL A 145 15.95 0.00 -11.47
CA VAL A 145 17.15 0.75 -11.85
C VAL A 145 18.15 -0.25 -12.43
N GLU A 146 18.74 0.09 -13.57
CA GLU A 146 19.75 -0.76 -14.20
C GLU A 146 20.93 -0.99 -13.24
N GLY A 147 21.31 -2.25 -13.08
CA GLY A 147 22.40 -2.66 -12.20
C GLY A 147 22.07 -2.69 -10.70
N MET A 148 20.84 -2.38 -10.29
CA MET A 148 20.40 -2.47 -8.90
C MET A 148 19.39 -3.60 -8.68
N ASP A 149 19.67 -4.48 -7.72
CA ASP A 149 18.72 -5.48 -7.26
C ASP A 149 17.59 -4.84 -6.44
N LYS A 150 16.34 -5.07 -6.83
CA LYS A 150 15.18 -4.51 -6.13
C LYS A 150 15.06 -4.99 -4.68
N TYR A 151 15.46 -6.22 -4.41
CA TYR A 151 15.41 -6.75 -3.04
C TYR A 151 16.50 -6.15 -2.16
N GLN A 152 17.66 -5.82 -2.74
CA GLN A 152 18.69 -5.06 -2.04
C GLN A 152 18.17 -3.66 -1.66
N GLN A 153 17.43 -2.99 -2.55
CA GLN A 153 16.82 -1.70 -2.22
C GLN A 153 15.82 -1.81 -1.06
N ILE A 154 15.01 -2.87 -1.00
CA ILE A 154 14.10 -3.13 0.14
C ILE A 154 14.91 -3.33 1.42
N ARG A 155 15.93 -4.19 1.39
CA ARG A 155 16.79 -4.45 2.57
C ARG A 155 17.45 -3.17 3.08
N ASP A 156 18.04 -2.39 2.20
CA ASP A 156 18.77 -1.16 2.57
C ASP A 156 17.82 -0.10 3.14
N TYR A 157 16.63 0.04 2.54
CA TYR A 157 15.63 0.96 3.03
C TYR A 157 15.12 0.56 4.42
N LEU A 158 14.78 -0.71 4.64
CA LEU A 158 14.32 -1.20 5.94
C LEU A 158 15.39 -1.09 7.03
N LYS A 159 16.65 -1.39 6.70
CA LYS A 159 17.79 -1.15 7.62
C LYS A 159 17.89 0.31 8.04
N LYS A 160 17.76 1.23 7.07
CA LYS A 160 17.75 2.66 7.35
C LYS A 160 16.60 3.05 8.27
N VAL A 161 15.38 2.58 8.00
CA VAL A 161 14.21 2.89 8.82
C VAL A 161 14.38 2.36 10.24
N VAL A 162 14.87 1.12 10.42
CA VAL A 162 15.13 0.54 11.74
C VAL A 162 16.20 1.33 12.50
N ALA A 163 17.29 1.70 11.82
CA ALA A 163 18.35 2.50 12.43
C ALA A 163 17.85 3.88 12.87
N GLU A 164 17.01 4.52 12.04
CA GLU A 164 16.42 5.82 12.35
C GLU A 164 15.48 5.75 13.57
N LYS A 165 14.63 4.73 13.65
CA LYS A 165 13.76 4.49 14.80
C LYS A 165 14.53 4.23 16.12
N GLN A 166 15.75 3.70 16.02
CA GLN A 166 16.62 3.45 17.17
C GLN A 166 17.48 4.67 17.53
N SER A 167 17.62 5.64 16.63
CA SER A 167 18.40 6.84 16.89
C SER A 167 17.56 7.83 17.70
N ASN A 168 18.12 8.31 18.83
CA ASN A 168 17.57 9.46 19.56
C ASN A 168 17.85 10.75 18.75
N ASN A 169 17.19 10.91 17.62
CA ASN A 169 17.43 12.05 16.75
C ASN A 169 16.79 13.32 17.36
N VAL A 170 17.62 14.28 17.76
CA VAL A 170 17.18 15.53 18.40
C VAL A 170 16.27 16.36 17.47
N LEU A 171 16.37 16.16 16.15
CA LEU A 171 15.51 16.86 15.16
C LEU A 171 14.05 16.45 15.24
N ASP A 172 13.74 15.22 15.66
CA ASP A 172 12.36 14.75 15.86
C ASP A 172 11.71 15.38 17.11
N GLN A 173 12.47 16.02 17.96
CA GLN A 173 11.98 16.73 19.15
C GLN A 173 11.57 18.18 18.86
N LEU A 174 11.80 18.67 17.64
CA LEU A 174 11.51 20.05 17.22
C LEU A 174 10.23 20.17 16.39
N THR A 175 9.52 19.09 16.17
CA THR A 175 8.20 19.05 15.54
C THR A 175 7.15 18.70 16.56
#